data_100a16bdabb7f29a33cfc7e37e633ade
#
_entry.id   100a16bdabb7f29a33cfc7e37e633ade
#
_cell.length_a   1.000
_cell.length_b   1.000
_cell.length_c   1.000
_cell.angle_alpha   90.00
_cell.angle_beta   90.00
_cell.angle_gamma   90.00
#
_symmetry.space_group_name_H-M   'P 1'
#
loop_
_entity.id
_entity.type
_entity.pdbx_description
1 polymer ?
#
loop_
_entity_poly.entity_id
_entity_poly.type
_entity_poly.pdbx_seq_one_letter_code
_entity_poly.pdbx_strand_id
1 'polypeptide(L)'
;MDSIKGICITHDHGDHIRYAYSIVRRYRHIGIYCTPKALNGIMRRHNISRRFKDYHRPFYKEIPFEIDNFKITAFEVSHDGTDNVGFFIENGAHRFAIATDLGCITPRVDFYMRQAQYIMIESNYDLEMLMTGKYAEYLKARILADNGHLDNAVTARYISDIYSPKLSHIFLCHLSNDNNTPNIALSTVTQPLFEKGYKIGDGSEGVTSHDADVQIMALPRFDSSILYILRANQK
;
A
#
# COMPACT_ATOMS: atom_id res chain seq x y z
N MET A 1 19.93 7.79 -5.39
CA MET A 1 18.87 8.82 -5.59
C MET A 1 18.75 9.27 -7.06
N ASP A 2 19.79 9.15 -7.86
CA ASP A 2 19.76 9.61 -9.27
C ASP A 2 18.78 8.83 -10.16
N SER A 3 18.49 7.58 -9.81
CA SER A 3 17.51 6.73 -10.49
C SER A 3 16.05 7.04 -10.12
N ILE A 4 15.80 7.73 -8.99
CA ILE A 4 14.43 8.07 -8.56
C ILE A 4 13.96 9.30 -9.32
N LYS A 5 12.80 9.20 -9.99
CA LYS A 5 12.22 10.27 -10.82
C LYS A 5 11.05 10.98 -10.15
N GLY A 6 10.34 10.31 -9.24
CA GLY A 6 9.16 10.86 -8.60
C GLY A 6 8.85 10.23 -7.26
N ILE A 7 8.08 10.96 -6.46
CA ILE A 7 7.46 10.52 -5.21
C ILE A 7 5.95 10.63 -5.42
N CYS A 8 5.25 9.50 -5.42
CA CYS A 8 3.79 9.46 -5.49
C CYS A 8 3.22 9.49 -4.06
N ILE A 9 2.37 10.46 -3.78
CA ILE A 9 1.74 10.62 -2.46
C ILE A 9 0.32 10.07 -2.52
N THR A 10 0.00 9.14 -1.62
CA THR A 10 -1.32 8.52 -1.49
C THR A 10 -2.34 9.49 -0.89
N HIS A 11 -1.96 10.23 0.15
CA HIS A 11 -2.80 11.20 0.85
C HIS A 11 -1.98 12.14 1.74
N ASP A 12 -2.67 13.06 2.43
CA ASP A 12 -2.05 14.19 3.14
C ASP A 12 -1.76 13.94 4.64
N HIS A 13 -1.73 12.70 5.13
CA HIS A 13 -1.32 12.44 6.51
C HIS A 13 0.19 12.61 6.71
N GLY A 14 0.58 12.99 7.94
CA GLY A 14 1.94 13.42 8.25
C GLY A 14 3.02 12.36 8.04
N ASP A 15 2.73 11.11 8.30
CA ASP A 15 3.63 9.97 8.14
C ASP A 15 3.91 9.66 6.65
N HIS A 16 2.96 9.98 5.75
CA HIS A 16 3.11 9.79 4.31
C HIS A 16 3.90 10.92 3.61
N ILE A 17 3.99 12.09 4.24
CA ILE A 17 4.62 13.27 3.60
C ILE A 17 5.87 13.79 4.33
N ARG A 18 6.17 13.26 5.53
CA ARG A 18 7.17 13.79 6.49
C ARG A 18 8.49 14.22 5.86
N TYR A 19 9.04 13.42 4.95
CA TYR A 19 10.35 13.67 4.34
C TYR A 19 10.29 14.11 2.88
N ALA A 20 9.11 14.17 2.27
CA ALA A 20 8.95 14.45 0.85
C ALA A 20 9.63 15.78 0.45
N TYR A 21 9.39 16.85 1.21
CA TYR A 21 9.99 18.15 0.92
C TYR A 21 11.52 18.17 1.07
N SER A 22 12.07 17.52 2.09
CA SER A 22 13.52 17.46 2.28
C SER A 22 14.22 16.72 1.17
N ILE A 23 13.60 15.66 0.65
CA ILE A 23 14.11 14.88 -0.48
C ILE A 23 14.14 15.74 -1.75
N VAL A 24 13.02 16.33 -2.17
CA VAL A 24 12.95 17.10 -3.42
C VAL A 24 13.76 18.39 -3.37
N ARG A 25 13.90 19.00 -2.20
CA ARG A 25 14.80 20.17 -2.02
C ARG A 25 16.26 19.80 -2.28
N ARG A 26 16.67 18.60 -1.87
CA ARG A 26 18.04 18.10 -2.07
C ARG A 26 18.24 17.55 -3.47
N TYR A 27 17.25 16.87 -4.03
CA TYR A 27 17.30 16.21 -5.33
C TYR A 27 16.24 16.83 -6.26
N ARG A 28 16.58 17.98 -6.87
CA ARG A 28 15.63 18.84 -7.60
C ARG A 28 15.03 18.21 -8.85
N HIS A 29 15.57 17.12 -9.34
CA HIS A 29 15.05 16.36 -10.47
C HIS A 29 13.85 15.46 -10.10
N ILE A 30 13.63 15.22 -8.80
CA ILE A 30 12.52 14.39 -8.30
C ILE A 30 11.24 15.23 -8.22
N GLY A 31 10.18 14.77 -8.90
CA GLY A 31 8.86 15.40 -8.82
C GLY A 31 8.02 14.86 -7.65
N ILE A 32 7.09 15.67 -7.15
CA ILE A 32 6.04 15.26 -6.21
C ILE A 32 4.75 15.05 -6.99
N TYR A 33 4.30 13.82 -7.06
CA TYR A 33 3.09 13.43 -7.76
C TYR A 33 1.95 13.24 -6.75
N CYS A 34 0.97 14.13 -6.78
CA CYS A 34 -0.25 14.00 -5.98
C CYS A 34 -1.42 14.72 -6.65
N THR A 35 -2.64 14.42 -6.21
CA THR A 35 -3.80 15.17 -6.70
C THR A 35 -3.75 16.62 -6.22
N PRO A 36 -4.33 17.59 -6.97
CA PRO A 36 -4.41 18.97 -6.52
C PRO A 36 -5.12 19.13 -5.17
N LYS A 37 -6.08 18.24 -4.88
CA LYS A 37 -6.82 18.23 -3.61
C LYS A 37 -5.94 17.77 -2.46
N ALA A 38 -5.15 16.69 -2.64
CA ALA A 38 -4.18 16.23 -1.66
C ALA A 38 -3.10 17.31 -1.40
N LEU A 39 -2.57 17.98 -2.45
CA LEU A 39 -1.65 19.10 -2.28
C LEU A 39 -2.24 20.20 -1.40
N ASN A 40 -3.49 20.58 -1.65
CA ASN A 40 -4.17 21.60 -0.85
C ASN A 40 -4.34 21.16 0.62
N GLY A 41 -4.61 19.87 0.86
CA GLY A 41 -4.62 19.26 2.19
C GLY A 41 -3.27 19.38 2.89
N ILE A 42 -2.20 18.97 2.21
CA ILE A 42 -0.81 19.08 2.70
C ILE A 42 -0.48 20.53 3.09
N MET A 43 -0.75 21.47 2.21
CA MET A 43 -0.42 22.89 2.45
C MET A 43 -1.23 23.54 3.57
N ARG A 44 -2.42 23.02 3.90
CA ARG A 44 -3.27 23.53 4.99
C ARG A 44 -2.99 22.88 6.34
N ARG A 45 -2.73 21.57 6.34
CA ARG A 45 -2.62 20.80 7.58
C ARG A 45 -1.21 20.73 8.15
N HIS A 46 -0.19 20.98 7.31
CA HIS A 46 1.20 20.82 7.71
C HIS A 46 2.00 22.10 7.55
N ASN A 47 2.90 22.33 8.50
CA ASN A 47 3.85 23.45 8.42
C ASN A 47 4.98 23.13 7.43
N ILE A 48 4.64 23.13 6.15
CA ILE A 48 5.58 22.85 5.05
C ILE A 48 5.80 24.11 4.22
N SER A 49 7.01 24.28 3.68
CA SER A 49 7.36 25.43 2.86
C SER A 49 6.45 25.56 1.63
N ARG A 50 6.05 26.79 1.31
CA ARG A 50 5.29 27.08 0.07
C ARG A 50 6.01 26.62 -1.20
N ARG A 51 7.35 26.52 -1.17
CA ARG A 51 8.16 26.00 -2.28
C ARG A 51 7.93 24.51 -2.56
N PHE A 52 7.24 23.78 -1.70
CA PHE A 52 6.82 22.40 -1.99
C PHE A 52 6.01 22.34 -3.29
N LYS A 53 5.21 23.37 -3.59
CA LYS A 53 4.42 23.49 -4.82
C LYS A 53 5.28 23.54 -6.10
N ASP A 54 6.53 23.99 -6.01
CA ASP A 54 7.42 24.09 -7.18
C ASP A 54 7.78 22.70 -7.75
N TYR A 55 7.69 21.68 -6.92
CA TYR A 55 7.98 20.27 -7.28
C TYR A 55 6.73 19.49 -7.68
N HIS A 56 5.53 20.08 -7.56
CA HIS A 56 4.26 19.39 -7.81
C HIS A 56 4.08 19.06 -9.28
N ARG A 57 3.71 17.79 -9.50
CA ARG A 57 3.30 17.22 -10.79
C ARG A 57 1.91 16.63 -10.57
N PRO A 58 0.83 17.31 -10.99
CA PRO A 58 -0.53 16.87 -10.73
C PRO A 58 -0.86 15.60 -11.52
N PHE A 59 -1.58 14.70 -10.86
CA PHE A 59 -2.33 13.65 -11.52
C PHE A 59 -3.80 13.69 -11.09
N TYR A 60 -4.64 12.98 -11.82
CA TYR A 60 -6.06 12.85 -11.54
C TYR A 60 -6.45 11.38 -11.44
N LYS A 61 -7.41 11.06 -10.55
CA LYS A 61 -7.90 9.68 -10.39
C LYS A 61 -8.43 9.16 -11.74
N GLU A 62 -8.17 7.89 -12.02
CA GLU A 62 -8.57 7.16 -13.22
C GLU A 62 -7.94 7.66 -14.54
N ILE A 63 -7.10 8.68 -14.49
CA ILE A 63 -6.36 9.16 -15.65
C ILE A 63 -4.90 8.68 -15.52
N PRO A 64 -4.44 7.79 -16.41
CA PRO A 64 -3.05 7.32 -16.39
C PRO A 64 -2.06 8.47 -16.60
N PHE A 65 -0.95 8.40 -15.90
CA PHE A 65 0.22 9.25 -16.09
C PHE A 65 1.49 8.41 -16.11
N GLU A 66 2.58 8.97 -16.59
CA GLU A 66 3.85 8.26 -16.74
C GLU A 66 4.95 8.89 -15.88
N ILE A 67 5.74 8.03 -15.28
CA ILE A 67 7.01 8.38 -14.65
C ILE A 67 8.05 7.40 -15.19
N ASP A 68 8.95 7.89 -16.05
CA ASP A 68 9.93 7.07 -16.77
C ASP A 68 9.21 5.93 -17.55
N ASN A 69 9.52 4.67 -17.27
CA ASN A 69 8.95 3.51 -17.94
C ASN A 69 7.70 2.96 -17.22
N PHE A 70 7.20 3.64 -16.19
CA PHE A 70 6.04 3.23 -15.42
C PHE A 70 4.81 4.01 -15.86
N LYS A 71 3.77 3.29 -16.29
CA LYS A 71 2.43 3.84 -16.45
C LYS A 71 1.67 3.62 -15.15
N ILE A 72 1.14 4.70 -14.58
CA ILE A 72 0.54 4.71 -13.25
C ILE A 72 -0.89 5.23 -13.35
N THR A 73 -1.83 4.48 -12.80
CA THR A 73 -3.22 4.92 -12.62
C THR A 73 -3.52 5.03 -11.14
N ALA A 74 -3.89 6.22 -10.69
CA ALA A 74 -4.35 6.43 -9.33
C ALA A 74 -5.85 6.12 -9.23
N PHE A 75 -6.26 5.35 -8.23
CA PHE A 75 -7.65 5.02 -7.98
C PHE A 75 -8.08 5.41 -6.57
N GLU A 76 -9.36 5.62 -6.37
CA GLU A 76 -9.89 6.02 -5.07
C GLU A 76 -9.83 4.90 -4.05
N VAL A 77 -9.41 5.24 -2.82
CA VAL A 77 -9.47 4.38 -1.64
C VAL A 77 -10.26 5.07 -0.52
N SER A 78 -10.90 4.27 0.34
CA SER A 78 -11.65 4.79 1.48
C SER A 78 -10.73 5.04 2.66
N HIS A 79 -10.45 6.31 2.97
CA HIS A 79 -9.67 6.73 4.13
C HIS A 79 -10.01 8.15 4.54
N ASP A 80 -9.61 8.59 5.74
CA ASP A 80 -9.99 9.88 6.32
C ASP A 80 -9.06 11.06 5.98
N GLY A 81 -8.17 10.90 4.99
CA GLY A 81 -7.39 12.00 4.41
C GLY A 81 -8.23 12.93 3.53
N THR A 82 -7.65 14.07 3.12
CA THR A 82 -8.34 15.07 2.28
C THR A 82 -8.70 14.51 0.90
N ASP A 83 -7.83 13.68 0.32
CA ASP A 83 -8.04 12.97 -0.95
C ASP A 83 -7.11 11.76 -0.97
N ASN A 84 -7.70 10.56 -1.09
CA ASN A 84 -6.98 9.32 -0.85
C ASN A 84 -6.93 8.50 -2.13
N VAL A 85 -5.76 7.93 -2.44
CA VAL A 85 -5.56 7.11 -3.62
C VAL A 85 -4.68 5.90 -3.34
N GLY A 86 -5.00 4.80 -4.01
CA GLY A 86 -4.09 3.72 -4.32
C GLY A 86 -3.48 3.91 -5.70
N PHE A 87 -2.51 3.10 -6.05
CA PHE A 87 -1.82 3.14 -7.34
C PHE A 87 -1.83 1.79 -8.03
N PHE A 88 -2.18 1.77 -9.29
CA PHE A 88 -1.99 0.65 -10.20
C PHE A 88 -0.84 0.99 -11.14
N ILE A 89 0.23 0.22 -11.08
CA ILE A 89 1.50 0.49 -11.75
C ILE A 89 1.76 -0.60 -12.78
N GLU A 90 1.95 -0.19 -14.03
CA GLU A 90 2.24 -1.06 -15.16
C GLU A 90 3.64 -0.79 -15.70
N ASN A 91 4.41 -1.86 -15.92
CA ASN A 91 5.70 -1.81 -16.61
C ASN A 91 5.88 -3.07 -17.46
N GLY A 92 5.70 -2.97 -18.76
CA GLY A 92 5.66 -4.13 -19.65
C GLY A 92 4.57 -5.11 -19.25
N ALA A 93 4.95 -6.35 -18.91
CA ALA A 93 4.03 -7.38 -18.46
C ALA A 93 3.72 -7.33 -16.96
N HIS A 94 4.40 -6.47 -16.20
CA HIS A 94 4.24 -6.37 -14.75
C HIS A 94 3.10 -5.42 -14.37
N ARG A 95 2.27 -5.86 -13.43
CA ARG A 95 1.14 -5.09 -12.86
C ARG A 95 1.19 -5.17 -11.35
N PHE A 96 1.35 -4.02 -10.71
CA PHE A 96 1.43 -3.89 -9.26
C PHE A 96 0.33 -2.95 -8.77
N ALA A 97 -0.52 -3.42 -7.86
CA ALA A 97 -1.52 -2.60 -7.18
C ALA A 97 -1.10 -2.31 -5.74
N ILE A 98 -1.19 -1.05 -5.34
CA ILE A 98 -0.86 -0.57 -4.00
C ILE A 98 -2.09 0.11 -3.42
N ALA A 99 -2.59 -0.38 -2.28
CA ALA A 99 -3.59 0.29 -1.46
C ALA A 99 -3.21 0.15 0.02
N THR A 100 -2.73 1.23 0.58
CA THR A 100 -2.46 1.41 2.00
C THR A 100 -3.46 2.40 2.58
N ASP A 101 -3.63 2.42 3.89
CA ASP A 101 -4.60 3.27 4.58
C ASP A 101 -6.00 3.08 3.99
N LEU A 102 -6.54 1.92 4.25
CA LEU A 102 -7.71 1.39 3.58
C LEU A 102 -8.75 0.96 4.61
N GLY A 103 -9.80 1.75 4.81
CA GLY A 103 -10.86 1.43 5.77
C GLY A 103 -11.78 0.30 5.32
N CYS A 104 -11.99 0.15 4.00
CA CYS A 104 -12.78 -0.94 3.43
C CYS A 104 -12.39 -1.25 1.98
N ILE A 105 -12.70 -2.46 1.51
CA ILE A 105 -12.50 -2.85 0.11
C ILE A 105 -13.66 -2.30 -0.73
N THR A 106 -13.40 -1.21 -1.43
CA THR A 106 -14.38 -0.63 -2.36
C THR A 106 -14.38 -1.40 -3.69
N PRO A 107 -15.45 -1.29 -4.51
CA PRO A 107 -15.46 -1.87 -5.86
C PRO A 107 -14.29 -1.40 -6.73
N ARG A 108 -13.77 -0.18 -6.48
CA ARG A 108 -12.64 0.35 -7.23
C ARG A 108 -11.31 -0.28 -6.81
N VAL A 109 -11.12 -0.49 -5.52
CA VAL A 109 -9.98 -1.25 -4.98
C VAL A 109 -9.99 -2.68 -5.55
N ASP A 110 -11.12 -3.37 -5.47
CA ASP A 110 -11.30 -4.73 -5.97
C ASP A 110 -10.97 -4.84 -7.48
N PHE A 111 -11.44 -3.87 -8.28
CA PHE A 111 -11.18 -3.83 -9.73
C PHE A 111 -9.68 -3.82 -10.06
N TYR A 112 -8.88 -3.00 -9.37
CA TYR A 112 -7.43 -2.92 -9.64
C TYR A 112 -6.65 -4.08 -9.03
N MET A 113 -7.01 -4.51 -7.81
CA MET A 113 -6.35 -5.62 -7.14
C MET A 113 -6.45 -6.93 -7.92
N ARG A 114 -7.64 -7.23 -8.50
CA ARG A 114 -7.84 -8.45 -9.31
C ARG A 114 -7.05 -8.47 -10.63
N GLN A 115 -6.57 -7.35 -11.12
CA GLN A 115 -5.76 -7.27 -12.33
C GLN A 115 -4.27 -7.44 -12.07
N ALA A 116 -3.83 -7.28 -10.81
CA ALA A 116 -2.43 -7.25 -10.44
C ALA A 116 -1.81 -8.65 -10.31
N GLN A 117 -0.54 -8.75 -10.60
CA GLN A 117 0.31 -9.91 -10.29
C GLN A 117 0.99 -9.74 -8.93
N TYR A 118 1.14 -8.50 -8.50
CA TYR A 118 1.77 -8.12 -7.25
C TYR A 118 0.83 -7.13 -6.55
N ILE A 119 0.54 -7.36 -5.28
CA ILE A 119 -0.28 -6.41 -4.50
C ILE A 119 0.45 -6.00 -3.23
N MET A 120 0.32 -4.73 -2.87
CA MET A 120 0.63 -4.22 -1.54
C MET A 120 -0.68 -3.73 -0.94
N ILE A 121 -1.08 -4.36 0.15
CA ILE A 121 -2.39 -4.11 0.77
C ILE A 121 -2.22 -3.95 2.28
N GLU A 122 -3.04 -3.10 2.86
CA GLU A 122 -3.07 -2.90 4.29
C GLU A 122 -3.48 -4.18 5.05
N SER A 123 -2.80 -4.45 6.17
CA SER A 123 -3.16 -5.39 7.21
C SER A 123 -2.83 -4.73 8.54
N ASN A 124 -3.69 -3.79 8.97
CA ASN A 124 -3.33 -2.82 9.99
C ASN A 124 -3.37 -3.41 11.39
N TYR A 125 -4.47 -4.02 11.79
CA TYR A 125 -4.66 -4.43 13.16
C TYR A 125 -5.23 -5.85 13.28
N ASP A 126 -4.96 -6.46 14.42
CA ASP A 126 -5.69 -7.60 14.94
C ASP A 126 -6.81 -7.08 15.84
N LEU A 127 -8.04 -7.57 15.63
CA LEU A 127 -9.22 -7.05 16.31
C LEU A 127 -9.14 -7.24 17.84
N GLU A 128 -8.66 -8.38 18.33
CA GLU A 128 -8.53 -8.65 19.75
C GLU A 128 -7.51 -7.71 20.39
N MET A 129 -6.33 -7.54 19.76
CA MET A 129 -5.32 -6.60 20.23
C MET A 129 -5.83 -5.16 20.25
N LEU A 130 -6.60 -4.74 19.24
CA LEU A 130 -7.19 -3.40 19.21
C LEU A 130 -8.21 -3.21 20.34
N MET A 131 -9.12 -4.16 20.51
CA MET A 131 -10.21 -4.05 21.50
C MET A 131 -9.69 -4.09 22.95
N THR A 132 -8.69 -4.94 23.22
CA THR A 132 -8.07 -5.07 24.55
C THR A 132 -6.93 -4.08 24.79
N GLY A 133 -6.44 -3.44 23.72
CA GLY A 133 -5.32 -2.50 23.75
C GLY A 133 -5.64 -1.17 24.45
N LYS A 134 -4.57 -0.42 24.72
CA LYS A 134 -4.58 0.83 25.52
C LYS A 134 -5.18 2.06 24.80
N TYR A 135 -5.58 1.94 23.54
CA TYR A 135 -6.13 3.08 22.81
C TYR A 135 -7.47 3.54 23.38
N ALA A 136 -7.68 4.86 23.42
CA ALA A 136 -8.95 5.43 23.83
C ALA A 136 -10.07 5.02 22.86
N GLU A 137 -11.30 4.90 23.37
CA GLU A 137 -12.45 4.38 22.60
C GLU A 137 -12.74 5.19 21.32
N TYR A 138 -12.55 6.52 21.33
CA TYR A 138 -12.71 7.34 20.13
C TYR A 138 -11.71 6.99 19.03
N LEU A 139 -10.47 6.59 19.41
CA LEU A 139 -9.44 6.16 18.46
C LEU A 139 -9.73 4.76 17.91
N LYS A 140 -10.19 3.84 18.76
CA LYS A 140 -10.65 2.52 18.33
C LYS A 140 -11.80 2.67 17.33
N ALA A 141 -12.80 3.51 17.64
CA ALA A 141 -13.93 3.78 16.74
C ALA A 141 -13.49 4.37 15.40
N ARG A 142 -12.50 5.27 15.39
CA ARG A 142 -11.91 5.82 14.15
C ARG A 142 -11.21 4.73 13.33
N ILE A 143 -10.46 3.84 13.96
CA ILE A 143 -9.74 2.75 13.29
C ILE A 143 -10.73 1.76 12.67
N LEU A 144 -11.81 1.43 13.36
CA LEU A 144 -12.85 0.49 12.93
C LEU A 144 -13.81 1.04 11.87
N ALA A 145 -13.80 2.34 11.60
CA ALA A 145 -14.71 2.95 10.64
C ALA A 145 -14.39 2.55 9.19
N ASP A 146 -15.37 2.61 8.29
CA ASP A 146 -15.21 2.29 6.86
C ASP A 146 -14.18 3.17 6.13
N ASN A 147 -13.77 4.26 6.74
CA ASN A 147 -12.67 5.12 6.31
C ASN A 147 -11.48 5.10 7.28
N GLY A 148 -11.42 4.11 8.16
CA GLY A 148 -10.30 3.87 9.08
C GLY A 148 -9.22 2.99 8.44
N HIS A 149 -9.05 1.77 9.00
CA HIS A 149 -8.02 0.82 8.59
C HIS A 149 -8.56 -0.61 8.48
N LEU A 150 -7.85 -1.49 7.75
CA LEU A 150 -8.24 -2.89 7.59
C LEU A 150 -7.77 -3.78 8.74
N ASP A 151 -8.70 -4.58 9.24
CA ASP A 151 -8.47 -5.75 10.07
C ASP A 151 -7.74 -6.85 9.30
N ASN A 152 -6.84 -7.57 9.97
CA ASN A 152 -6.14 -8.72 9.39
C ASN A 152 -7.10 -9.79 8.82
N ALA A 153 -8.22 -10.07 9.51
CA ALA A 153 -9.19 -11.06 9.07
C ALA A 153 -9.99 -10.60 7.83
N VAL A 154 -10.23 -9.29 7.68
CA VAL A 154 -10.83 -8.71 6.47
C VAL A 154 -9.87 -8.85 5.29
N THR A 155 -8.59 -8.51 5.49
CA THR A 155 -7.53 -8.67 4.49
C THR A 155 -7.38 -10.14 4.09
N ALA A 156 -7.39 -11.06 5.05
CA ALA A 156 -7.28 -12.50 4.81
C ALA A 156 -8.41 -13.04 3.92
N ARG A 157 -9.66 -12.71 4.26
CA ARG A 157 -10.83 -13.11 3.46
C ARG A 157 -10.74 -12.55 2.05
N TYR A 158 -10.43 -11.25 1.93
CA TYR A 158 -10.33 -10.59 0.64
C TYR A 158 -9.25 -11.24 -0.24
N ILE A 159 -8.04 -11.47 0.29
CA ILE A 159 -6.96 -12.13 -0.45
C ILE A 159 -7.37 -13.53 -0.89
N SER A 160 -8.02 -14.30 -0.01
CA SER A 160 -8.51 -15.65 -0.33
C SER A 160 -9.59 -15.65 -1.41
N ASP A 161 -10.39 -14.57 -1.52
CA ASP A 161 -11.44 -14.42 -2.53
C ASP A 161 -10.91 -13.99 -3.89
N ILE A 162 -9.87 -13.12 -3.92
CA ILE A 162 -9.31 -12.65 -5.19
C ILE A 162 -8.16 -13.52 -5.72
N TYR A 163 -7.67 -14.45 -4.90
CA TYR A 163 -6.52 -15.27 -5.29
C TYR A 163 -6.76 -15.98 -6.62
N SER A 164 -5.78 -15.85 -7.48
CA SER A 164 -5.69 -16.57 -8.75
C SER A 164 -4.22 -16.89 -9.04
N PRO A 165 -3.89 -17.86 -9.90
CA PRO A 165 -2.49 -18.18 -10.25
C PRO A 165 -1.69 -17.03 -10.85
N LYS A 166 -2.34 -15.92 -11.20
CA LYS A 166 -1.66 -14.69 -11.66
C LYS A 166 -1.07 -13.89 -10.51
N LEU A 167 -1.70 -13.95 -9.32
CA LEU A 167 -1.28 -13.22 -8.14
C LEU A 167 -0.11 -13.96 -7.48
N SER A 168 1.10 -13.46 -7.69
CA SER A 168 2.33 -14.12 -7.29
C SER A 168 2.93 -13.59 -5.98
N HIS A 169 2.76 -12.29 -5.69
CA HIS A 169 3.31 -11.70 -4.46
C HIS A 169 2.30 -10.79 -3.78
N ILE A 170 2.21 -10.93 -2.47
CA ILE A 170 1.35 -10.14 -1.59
C ILE A 170 2.20 -9.54 -0.49
N PHE A 171 2.25 -8.21 -0.44
CA PHE A 171 2.95 -7.44 0.56
C PHE A 171 1.93 -6.86 1.55
N LEU A 172 1.95 -7.36 2.78
CA LEU A 172 1.16 -6.78 3.87
C LEU A 172 1.87 -5.54 4.38
N CYS A 173 1.20 -4.42 4.37
CA CYS A 173 1.79 -3.14 4.77
C CYS A 173 0.96 -2.43 5.84
N HIS A 174 1.50 -1.31 6.35
CA HIS A 174 0.87 -0.43 7.31
C HIS A 174 0.38 -1.12 8.59
N LEU A 175 1.17 -2.09 9.09
CA LEU A 175 0.87 -2.78 10.33
C LEU A 175 0.92 -1.82 11.52
N SER A 176 -0.09 -1.86 12.40
CA SER A 176 -0.10 -1.09 13.65
C SER A 176 1.04 -1.52 14.57
N ASN A 177 1.70 -0.56 15.19
CA ASN A 177 2.76 -0.85 16.17
C ASN A 177 2.22 -1.42 17.50
N ASP A 178 1.03 -0.99 17.88
CA ASP A 178 0.45 -1.32 19.17
C ASP A 178 -0.61 -2.44 19.09
N ASN A 179 -1.23 -2.62 17.92
CA ASN A 179 -2.37 -3.52 17.75
C ASN A 179 -2.14 -4.59 16.66
N ASN A 180 -0.89 -4.87 16.32
CA ASN A 180 -0.52 -5.92 15.39
C ASN A 180 0.92 -6.37 15.60
N THR A 181 1.25 -7.53 15.01
CA THR A 181 2.64 -7.96 14.81
C THR A 181 2.77 -8.59 13.42
N PRO A 182 3.98 -8.61 12.80
CA PRO A 182 4.20 -9.29 11.54
C PRO A 182 3.74 -10.76 11.55
N ASN A 183 3.98 -11.47 12.65
CA ASN A 183 3.60 -12.88 12.79
C ASN A 183 2.08 -13.05 12.83
N ILE A 184 1.34 -12.21 13.56
CA ILE A 184 -0.12 -12.27 13.63
C ILE A 184 -0.71 -11.94 12.25
N ALA A 185 -0.26 -10.86 11.61
CA ALA A 185 -0.72 -10.50 10.27
C ALA A 185 -0.49 -11.64 9.27
N LEU A 186 0.72 -12.20 9.23
CA LEU A 186 1.06 -13.32 8.33
C LEU A 186 0.22 -14.55 8.63
N SER A 187 0.14 -15.02 9.88
CA SER A 187 -0.62 -16.21 10.21
C SER A 187 -2.10 -16.06 9.88
N THR A 188 -2.70 -14.92 10.16
CA THR A 188 -4.11 -14.63 9.85
C THR A 188 -4.35 -14.64 8.34
N VAL A 189 -3.49 -13.96 7.57
CA VAL A 189 -3.70 -13.82 6.12
C VAL A 189 -3.38 -15.09 5.35
N THR A 190 -2.42 -15.88 5.79
CA THR A 190 -2.05 -17.14 5.10
C THR A 190 -3.01 -18.29 5.36
N GLN A 191 -3.67 -18.33 6.52
CA GLN A 191 -4.53 -19.42 6.94
C GLN A 191 -5.59 -19.83 5.92
N PRO A 192 -6.43 -18.93 5.36
CA PRO A 192 -7.46 -19.32 4.40
C PRO A 192 -6.92 -19.88 3.08
N LEU A 193 -5.74 -19.46 2.66
CA LEU A 193 -5.07 -20.00 1.46
C LEU A 193 -4.48 -21.38 1.75
N PHE A 194 -3.87 -21.55 2.92
CA PHE A 194 -3.35 -22.83 3.36
C PHE A 194 -4.47 -23.88 3.46
N GLU A 195 -5.63 -23.53 4.01
CA GLU A 195 -6.81 -24.40 4.09
C GLU A 195 -7.34 -24.81 2.72
N LYS A 196 -7.15 -23.98 1.69
CA LYS A 196 -7.44 -24.31 0.29
C LYS A 196 -6.36 -25.16 -0.39
N GLY A 197 -5.27 -25.51 0.32
CA GLY A 197 -4.17 -26.35 -0.15
C GLY A 197 -3.09 -25.63 -0.95
N TYR A 198 -3.06 -24.31 -0.94
CA TYR A 198 -2.01 -23.54 -1.62
C TYR A 198 -0.70 -23.54 -0.82
N LYS A 199 0.42 -23.64 -1.55
CA LYS A 199 1.76 -23.53 -1.00
C LYS A 199 2.14 -22.05 -0.92
N ILE A 200 2.47 -21.59 0.29
CA ILE A 200 2.79 -20.18 0.55
C ILE A 200 4.27 -20.06 0.85
N GLY A 201 4.96 -19.19 0.10
CA GLY A 201 6.32 -18.78 0.36
C GLY A 201 6.34 -17.49 1.18
N ASP A 202 7.43 -17.27 1.90
CA ASP A 202 7.65 -16.09 2.76
C ASP A 202 8.47 -14.98 2.09
N GLY A 203 8.93 -15.19 0.86
CA GLY A 203 9.77 -14.25 0.13
C GLY A 203 11.14 -13.98 0.77
N SER A 204 11.52 -14.73 1.81
CA SER A 204 12.72 -14.46 2.63
C SER A 204 14.03 -14.45 1.87
N GLU A 205 14.11 -15.16 0.75
CA GLU A 205 15.30 -15.21 -0.10
C GLU A 205 15.33 -14.09 -1.16
N GLY A 206 14.34 -13.21 -1.19
CA GLY A 206 14.22 -12.16 -2.22
C GLY A 206 13.99 -12.68 -3.64
N VAL A 207 13.86 -13.98 -3.80
CA VAL A 207 13.62 -14.71 -5.04
C VAL A 207 12.33 -15.49 -4.90
N THR A 208 11.53 -15.57 -5.96
CA THR A 208 10.35 -16.44 -6.00
C THR A 208 10.80 -17.87 -5.74
N SER A 209 10.33 -18.50 -4.66
CA SER A 209 10.46 -19.92 -4.51
C SER A 209 9.65 -20.58 -5.64
N HIS A 210 10.29 -21.37 -6.49
CA HIS A 210 9.62 -22.05 -7.61
C HIS A 210 8.56 -23.04 -7.15
N ASP A 211 8.57 -23.39 -5.86
CA ASP A 211 7.66 -24.38 -5.27
C ASP A 211 6.43 -23.77 -4.59
N ALA A 212 6.37 -22.43 -4.43
CA ALA A 212 5.23 -21.75 -3.84
C ALA A 212 4.25 -21.27 -4.90
N ASP A 213 2.95 -21.39 -4.59
CA ASP A 213 1.88 -20.85 -5.45
C ASP A 213 1.80 -19.32 -5.33
N VAL A 214 2.11 -18.78 -4.14
CA VAL A 214 2.11 -17.35 -3.85
C VAL A 214 3.13 -17.01 -2.76
N GLN A 215 3.74 -15.83 -2.85
CA GLN A 215 4.61 -15.29 -1.82
C GLN A 215 3.83 -14.27 -0.98
N ILE A 216 3.83 -14.39 0.34
CA ILE A 216 3.16 -13.45 1.25
C ILE A 216 4.15 -12.96 2.29
N MET A 217 4.36 -11.65 2.35
CA MET A 217 5.33 -11.00 3.21
C MET A 217 4.69 -9.89 4.01
N ALA A 218 5.03 -9.77 5.30
CA ALA A 218 4.74 -8.58 6.08
C ALA A 218 5.92 -7.62 6.00
N LEU A 219 5.68 -6.41 5.49
CA LEU A 219 6.73 -5.41 5.35
C LEU A 219 7.13 -4.84 6.73
N PRO A 220 8.43 -4.64 6.99
CA PRO A 220 8.90 -4.07 8.23
C PRO A 220 8.42 -2.62 8.39
N ARG A 221 8.15 -2.20 9.63
CA ARG A 221 7.66 -0.86 9.93
C ARG A 221 8.78 0.19 9.97
N PHE A 222 9.92 -0.15 10.56
CA PHE A 222 10.99 0.79 10.86
C PHE A 222 12.26 0.55 10.04
N ASP A 223 12.42 -0.63 9.49
CA ASP A 223 13.59 -1.04 8.73
C ASP A 223 13.25 -1.14 7.24
N SER A 224 14.29 -1.17 6.41
CA SER A 224 14.11 -1.51 5.00
C SER A 224 13.88 -3.02 4.84
N SER A 225 12.98 -3.38 3.94
CA SER A 225 12.84 -4.78 3.53
C SER A 225 14.07 -5.24 2.74
N ILE A 226 14.20 -6.55 2.58
CA ILE A 226 15.11 -7.11 1.57
C ILE A 226 14.68 -6.65 0.16
N LEU A 227 15.57 -6.79 -0.81
CA LEU A 227 15.24 -6.54 -2.21
C LEU A 227 14.44 -7.70 -2.79
N TYR A 228 13.21 -7.42 -3.22
CA TYR A 228 12.37 -8.39 -3.95
C TYR A 228 12.55 -8.22 -5.45
N ILE A 229 12.81 -9.32 -6.16
CA ILE A 229 12.91 -9.34 -7.62
C ILE A 229 11.62 -9.91 -8.18
N LEU A 230 10.77 -9.04 -8.72
CA LEU A 230 9.51 -9.42 -9.32
C LEU A 230 9.74 -9.90 -10.77
N ARG A 231 9.41 -11.15 -11.04
CA ARG A 231 9.50 -11.73 -12.40
C ARG A 231 8.11 -12.03 -12.91
N ALA A 232 7.81 -11.61 -14.14
CA ALA A 232 6.56 -12.01 -14.79
C ALA A 232 6.55 -13.53 -14.94
N ASN A 233 5.47 -14.18 -14.52
CA ASN A 233 5.32 -15.62 -14.72
C ASN A 233 5.33 -15.89 -16.24
N GLN A 234 6.35 -16.58 -16.69
CA GLN A 234 6.38 -17.20 -18.03
C GLN A 234 5.58 -18.53 -17.92
N LYS A 235 4.24 -18.42 -17.91
CA LYS A 235 3.36 -19.56 -18.10
C LYS A 235 2.54 -19.39 -19.35
#